data_aa4d70ae7126d2df951442075f64da19
#
_entry.id   aa4d70ae7126d2df951442075f64da19
#
_cell.length_a   1.000
_cell.length_b   1.000
_cell.length_c   1.000
_cell.angle_alpha   90.00
_cell.angle_beta   90.00
_cell.angle_gamma   90.00
#
_symmetry.space_group_name_H-M   'P 1'
#
loop_
_entity.id
_entity.type
_entity.pdbx_description
1 polymer ?
#
loop_
_entity_poly.entity_id
_entity_poly.type
_entity_poly.pdbx_seq_one_letter_code
_entity_poly.pdbx_strand_id
1 'polypeptide(L)'
;MTMEQGVKAGFAQGLALLLPPTSAVMGILLLVPVAPQMMQAFSDVPGVDFLVPILLTLPGLCIALFSPVAGLLGDRLGRRRLLIGAMLVYGLAGMAPMLLSDIYQILASRVVVGVCEALIMTLCTTLVGDLFSGRARERWLASQTAVASVSALLFLALGGLLGRQGWQGPFLIYGLIWPMALAVLLLVREPPRVERQVPGWSALPGRHVALTSVTTILAATLFYTIQINVSTVLPDFGITDPARIGLFSAVASIGTPVGSLIFWTVARRDVRLLLGMEFALMAVAFIAMAHAPDAAWFIAGAFVGQAAAGLLLPTLLTWAMSTLAFEVRGRGMGLWQSAFAIGQFMSALVVPALAVATGSTVDAFPIIAAGSLLVGLMSLLLLFRSRWSPA
;
A
#
# COMPACT_ATOMS: atom_id res chain seq x y z
N MET A 1 -1.31 -14.18 46.38
CA MET A 1 -1.90 -13.79 45.10
C MET A 1 -1.70 -12.29 44.93
N THR A 2 -0.53 -11.88 44.52
CA THR A 2 -0.19 -10.49 44.17
C THR A 2 -0.50 -10.34 42.70
N MET A 3 -1.62 -9.69 42.34
CA MET A 3 -1.86 -9.19 40.99
C MET A 3 -0.81 -8.11 40.74
N GLU A 4 0.25 -8.43 39.99
CA GLU A 4 1.10 -7.42 39.38
C GLU A 4 0.19 -6.53 38.54
N GLN A 5 0.02 -5.30 39.00
CA GLN A 5 -0.62 -4.24 38.22
C GLN A 5 0.26 -4.00 36.99
N GLY A 6 -0.06 -4.69 35.90
CA GLY A 6 0.54 -4.40 34.60
C GLY A 6 0.35 -2.91 34.32
N VAL A 7 1.44 -2.18 34.26
CA VAL A 7 1.45 -0.75 33.94
C VAL A 7 0.67 -0.60 32.63
N LYS A 8 -0.53 0.00 32.70
CA LYS A 8 -1.37 0.26 31.54
C LYS A 8 -0.53 1.07 30.55
N ALA A 9 -0.40 0.57 29.33
CA ALA A 9 0.30 1.30 28.28
C ALA A 9 -0.37 2.67 28.09
N GLY A 10 0.45 3.73 28.13
CA GLY A 10 -0.03 5.10 28.04
C GLY A 10 -0.07 5.59 26.59
N PHE A 11 -0.49 6.84 26.42
CA PHE A 11 -0.57 7.51 25.12
C PHE A 11 0.80 7.55 24.39
N ALA A 12 1.89 7.76 25.11
CA ALA A 12 3.24 7.85 24.54
C ALA A 12 3.68 6.54 23.87
N GLN A 13 3.37 5.38 24.44
CA GLN A 13 3.65 4.07 23.83
C GLN A 13 2.83 3.86 22.55
N GLY A 14 1.55 4.26 22.59
CA GLY A 14 0.69 4.22 21.41
C GLY A 14 1.23 5.08 20.26
N LEU A 15 1.66 6.31 20.57
CA LEU A 15 2.24 7.21 19.58
C LEU A 15 3.55 6.68 19.00
N ALA A 16 4.43 6.09 19.83
CA ALA A 16 5.68 5.48 19.38
C ALA A 16 5.47 4.29 18.42
N LEU A 17 4.33 3.58 18.52
CA LEU A 17 3.97 2.46 17.64
C LEU A 17 3.08 2.89 16.46
N LEU A 18 2.58 4.13 16.46
CA LEU A 18 1.71 4.67 15.43
C LEU A 18 2.49 5.11 14.18
N LEU A 19 3.65 5.73 14.36
CA LEU A 19 4.41 6.35 13.27
C LEU A 19 5.24 5.36 12.44
N PRO A 20 5.95 4.37 13.00
CA PRO A 20 6.82 3.50 12.20
C PRO A 20 6.13 2.78 11.04
N PRO A 21 4.86 2.32 11.10
CA PRO A 21 4.16 1.72 9.97
C PRO A 21 4.00 2.64 8.75
N THR A 22 4.16 3.96 8.90
CA THR A 22 4.15 4.88 7.76
C THR A 22 5.34 4.66 6.82
N SER A 23 6.38 3.93 7.27
CA SER A 23 7.53 3.54 6.45
C SER A 23 7.12 2.81 5.17
N ALA A 24 6.11 1.94 5.22
CA ALA A 24 5.61 1.22 4.05
C ALA A 24 4.95 2.15 3.01
N VAL A 25 4.31 3.22 3.46
CA VAL A 25 3.76 4.27 2.59
C VAL A 25 4.90 5.12 2.01
N MET A 26 5.90 5.43 2.84
CA MET A 26 7.09 6.17 2.46
C MET A 26 7.89 5.44 1.38
N GLY A 27 8.04 4.13 1.51
CA GLY A 27 8.84 3.30 0.58
C GLY A 27 8.45 3.43 -0.88
N ILE A 28 7.19 3.78 -1.16
CA ILE A 28 6.66 3.97 -2.51
C ILE A 28 6.46 5.44 -2.82
N LEU A 29 5.60 6.11 -2.03
CA LEU A 29 5.05 7.42 -2.41
C LEU A 29 6.07 8.54 -2.36
N LEU A 30 7.10 8.40 -1.55
CA LEU A 30 8.22 9.34 -1.50
C LEU A 30 9.00 9.38 -2.82
N LEU A 31 9.08 8.25 -3.53
CA LEU A 31 9.88 8.11 -4.74
C LEU A 31 9.07 8.31 -6.04
N VAL A 32 7.74 8.22 -5.98
CA VAL A 32 6.86 8.41 -7.14
C VAL A 32 7.18 9.72 -7.90
N PRO A 33 7.34 10.89 -7.26
CA PRO A 33 7.59 12.13 -8.00
C PRO A 33 8.95 12.19 -8.73
N VAL A 34 9.92 11.38 -8.31
CA VAL A 34 11.26 11.32 -8.93
C VAL A 34 11.43 10.14 -9.88
N ALA A 35 10.42 9.31 -10.08
CA ALA A 35 10.47 8.19 -10.99
C ALA A 35 10.88 8.60 -12.43
N PRO A 36 10.38 9.70 -13.03
CA PRO A 36 10.84 10.15 -14.33
C PRO A 36 12.32 10.52 -14.37
N GLN A 37 12.83 11.15 -13.31
CA GLN A 37 14.26 11.47 -13.20
C GLN A 37 15.12 10.20 -13.09
N MET A 38 14.63 9.18 -12.36
CA MET A 38 15.31 7.88 -12.28
C MET A 38 15.34 7.19 -13.65
N MET A 39 14.21 7.18 -14.38
CA MET A 39 14.17 6.64 -15.75
C MET A 39 15.18 7.33 -16.66
N GLN A 40 15.29 8.66 -16.57
CA GLN A 40 16.27 9.43 -17.33
C GLN A 40 17.71 9.13 -16.90
N ALA A 41 17.98 9.07 -15.58
CA ALA A 41 19.31 8.82 -15.03
C ALA A 41 19.87 7.43 -15.39
N PHE A 42 18.99 6.45 -15.59
CA PHE A 42 19.34 5.07 -15.95
C PHE A 42 18.90 4.69 -17.37
N SER A 43 18.71 5.67 -18.25
CA SER A 43 18.22 5.45 -19.63
C SER A 43 19.09 4.49 -20.45
N ASP A 44 20.38 4.38 -20.13
CA ASP A 44 21.30 3.46 -20.79
C ASP A 44 21.12 2.00 -20.35
N VAL A 45 20.32 1.73 -19.30
CA VAL A 45 20.11 0.38 -18.77
C VAL A 45 18.93 -0.26 -19.51
N PRO A 46 19.12 -1.40 -20.18
CA PRO A 46 18.03 -2.11 -20.83
C PRO A 46 16.91 -2.46 -19.86
N GLY A 47 15.67 -2.14 -20.22
CA GLY A 47 14.49 -2.44 -19.41
C GLY A 47 14.26 -1.48 -18.23
N VAL A 48 14.82 -0.28 -18.25
CA VAL A 48 14.62 0.77 -17.24
C VAL A 48 13.15 1.06 -16.98
N ASP A 49 12.30 0.98 -18.01
CA ASP A 49 10.85 1.17 -17.92
C ASP A 49 10.15 0.15 -17.03
N PHE A 50 10.75 -1.02 -16.84
CA PHE A 50 10.31 -2.03 -15.86
C PHE A 50 11.05 -1.89 -14.54
N LEU A 51 12.35 -1.63 -14.57
CA LEU A 51 13.21 -1.62 -13.38
C LEU A 51 12.82 -0.51 -12.41
N VAL A 52 12.49 0.69 -12.89
CA VAL A 52 12.09 1.81 -12.01
C VAL A 52 10.73 1.55 -11.33
N PRO A 53 9.64 1.15 -12.03
CA PRO A 53 8.41 0.74 -11.36
C PRO A 53 8.59 -0.44 -10.40
N ILE A 54 9.41 -1.43 -10.74
CA ILE A 54 9.75 -2.56 -9.84
C ILE A 54 10.43 -2.03 -8.58
N LEU A 55 11.39 -1.11 -8.70
CA LEU A 55 12.11 -0.51 -7.58
C LEU A 55 11.14 0.16 -6.58
N LEU A 56 10.08 0.80 -7.07
CA LEU A 56 9.05 1.41 -6.24
C LEU A 56 8.18 0.37 -5.51
N THR A 57 7.85 -0.74 -6.17
CA THR A 57 6.85 -1.71 -5.68
C THR A 57 7.44 -2.95 -5.04
N LEU A 58 8.74 -3.21 -5.23
CA LEU A 58 9.45 -4.37 -4.69
C LEU A 58 9.37 -4.50 -3.16
N PRO A 59 9.44 -3.41 -2.37
CA PRO A 59 9.20 -3.50 -0.93
C PRO A 59 7.82 -4.09 -0.60
N GLY A 60 6.77 -3.74 -1.35
CA GLY A 60 5.44 -4.31 -1.17
C GLY A 60 5.41 -5.83 -1.36
N LEU A 61 6.09 -6.36 -2.40
CA LEU A 61 6.22 -7.79 -2.60
C LEU A 61 6.93 -8.46 -1.41
N CYS A 62 7.99 -7.83 -0.89
CA CYS A 62 8.68 -8.33 0.31
C CYS A 62 7.75 -8.37 1.52
N ILE A 63 6.89 -7.35 1.72
CA ILE A 63 5.88 -7.36 2.78
C ILE A 63 4.97 -8.59 2.64
N ALA A 64 4.48 -8.87 1.42
CA ALA A 64 3.61 -10.03 1.18
C ALA A 64 4.27 -11.36 1.57
N LEU A 65 5.54 -11.52 1.24
CA LEU A 65 6.28 -12.76 1.44
C LEU A 65 6.79 -12.92 2.87
N PHE A 66 7.26 -11.84 3.51
CA PHE A 66 7.99 -11.91 4.78
C PHE A 66 7.14 -11.58 6.01
N SER A 67 5.91 -11.01 5.88
CA SER A 67 5.06 -10.72 7.05
C SER A 67 4.73 -11.94 7.91
N PRO A 68 4.45 -13.14 7.36
CA PRO A 68 4.25 -14.33 8.19
C PRO A 68 5.51 -14.72 8.98
N VAL A 69 6.69 -14.58 8.35
CA VAL A 69 7.99 -14.87 8.98
C VAL A 69 8.30 -13.83 10.06
N ALA A 70 7.95 -12.56 9.82
CA ALA A 70 8.14 -11.46 10.77
C ALA A 70 7.42 -11.73 12.12
N GLY A 71 6.20 -12.26 12.07
CA GLY A 71 5.47 -12.67 13.28
C GLY A 71 6.19 -13.76 14.06
N LEU A 72 6.63 -14.82 13.39
CA LEU A 72 7.36 -15.94 14.00
C LEU A 72 8.70 -15.49 14.61
N LEU A 73 9.45 -14.64 13.91
CA LEU A 73 10.69 -14.10 14.42
C LEU A 73 10.48 -13.20 15.63
N GLY A 74 9.43 -12.38 15.62
CA GLY A 74 9.05 -11.53 16.75
C GLY A 74 8.75 -12.34 18.01
N ASP A 75 8.07 -13.48 17.88
CA ASP A 75 7.75 -14.36 19.01
C ASP A 75 9.00 -15.04 19.59
N ARG A 76 10.01 -15.34 18.76
CA ARG A 76 11.26 -15.99 19.17
C ARG A 76 12.32 -15.03 19.72
N LEU A 77 12.54 -13.91 19.03
CA LEU A 77 13.65 -12.98 19.32
C LEU A 77 13.25 -11.83 20.25
N GLY A 78 11.94 -11.64 20.46
CA GLY A 78 11.39 -10.48 21.16
C GLY A 78 10.96 -9.40 20.19
N ARG A 79 9.71 -8.95 20.32
CA ARG A 79 9.04 -8.07 19.35
C ARG A 79 9.65 -6.68 19.32
N ARG A 80 9.90 -6.10 20.47
CA ARG A 80 10.49 -4.76 20.58
C ARG A 80 11.94 -4.74 20.07
N ARG A 81 12.77 -5.72 20.45
CA ARG A 81 14.18 -5.78 20.04
C ARG A 81 14.30 -5.94 18.52
N LEU A 82 13.51 -6.85 17.95
CA LEU A 82 13.49 -7.09 16.50
C LEU A 82 12.98 -5.86 15.74
N LEU A 83 11.96 -5.17 16.27
CA LEU A 83 11.44 -3.93 15.68
C LEU A 83 12.52 -2.84 15.61
N ILE A 84 13.24 -2.59 16.70
CA ILE A 84 14.30 -1.59 16.73
C ILE A 84 15.42 -1.95 15.73
N GLY A 85 15.87 -3.22 15.71
CA GLY A 85 16.85 -3.70 14.74
C GLY A 85 16.41 -3.49 13.29
N ALA A 86 15.16 -3.83 12.98
CA ALA A 86 14.57 -3.62 11.65
C ALA A 86 14.54 -2.13 11.27
N MET A 87 14.16 -1.24 12.20
CA MET A 87 14.15 0.21 11.97
C MET A 87 15.55 0.78 11.71
N LEU A 88 16.57 0.31 12.41
CA LEU A 88 17.95 0.75 12.17
C LEU A 88 18.43 0.33 10.78
N VAL A 89 18.24 -0.93 10.41
CA VAL A 89 18.60 -1.47 9.08
C VAL A 89 17.79 -0.80 7.97
N TYR A 90 16.49 -0.54 8.20
CA TYR A 90 15.63 0.18 7.27
C TYR A 90 16.18 1.55 6.90
N GLY A 91 16.60 2.34 7.89
CA GLY A 91 17.17 3.67 7.64
C GLY A 91 18.48 3.59 6.83
N LEU A 92 19.38 2.67 7.18
CA LEU A 92 20.64 2.47 6.44
C LEU A 92 20.38 2.03 4.99
N ALA A 93 19.59 0.97 4.80
CA ALA A 93 19.27 0.47 3.46
C ALA A 93 18.46 1.48 2.65
N GLY A 94 17.56 2.22 3.32
CA GLY A 94 16.73 3.25 2.70
C GLY A 94 17.55 4.44 2.18
N MET A 95 18.59 4.86 2.90
CA MET A 95 19.47 5.93 2.48
C MET A 95 20.59 5.47 1.52
N ALA A 96 20.86 4.17 1.42
CA ALA A 96 21.95 3.64 0.59
C ALA A 96 21.94 4.16 -0.87
N PRO A 97 20.78 4.32 -1.56
CA PRO A 97 20.75 4.85 -2.92
C PRO A 97 21.33 6.25 -3.11
N MET A 98 21.52 7.01 -2.03
CA MET A 98 22.23 8.30 -2.12
C MET A 98 23.71 8.14 -2.52
N LEU A 99 24.27 6.97 -2.28
CA LEU A 99 25.68 6.64 -2.53
C LEU A 99 25.87 5.63 -3.66
N LEU A 100 24.76 5.09 -4.19
CA LEU A 100 24.76 4.05 -5.22
C LEU A 100 24.50 4.67 -6.59
N SER A 101 25.21 4.18 -7.61
CA SER A 101 25.07 4.59 -9.01
C SER A 101 24.56 3.46 -9.92
N ASP A 102 24.45 2.26 -9.40
CA ASP A 102 23.96 1.07 -10.13
C ASP A 102 22.53 0.74 -9.71
N ILE A 103 21.63 0.63 -10.68
CA ILE A 103 20.21 0.36 -10.43
C ILE A 103 19.97 -1.00 -9.77
N TYR A 104 20.82 -2.01 -10.05
CA TYR A 104 20.69 -3.33 -9.45
C TYR A 104 21.09 -3.33 -7.97
N GLN A 105 22.08 -2.52 -7.59
CA GLN A 105 22.43 -2.31 -6.18
C GLN A 105 21.30 -1.55 -5.46
N ILE A 106 20.67 -0.59 -6.12
CA ILE A 106 19.51 0.11 -5.59
C ILE A 106 18.35 -0.87 -5.41
N LEU A 107 18.06 -1.74 -6.38
CA LEU A 107 17.06 -2.80 -6.25
C LEU A 107 17.36 -3.74 -5.06
N ALA A 108 18.61 -4.14 -4.87
CA ALA A 108 19.00 -4.95 -3.73
C ALA A 108 18.73 -4.23 -2.40
N SER A 109 18.98 -2.92 -2.32
CA SER A 109 18.63 -2.11 -1.14
C SER A 109 17.11 -2.11 -0.90
N ARG A 110 16.28 -2.09 -1.97
CA ARG A 110 14.81 -2.14 -1.86
C ARG A 110 14.30 -3.48 -1.31
N VAL A 111 14.96 -4.59 -1.61
CA VAL A 111 14.65 -5.89 -0.97
C VAL A 111 14.87 -5.81 0.54
N VAL A 112 16.01 -5.27 0.98
CA VAL A 112 16.31 -5.10 2.41
C VAL A 112 15.29 -4.18 3.07
N VAL A 113 14.97 -3.05 2.44
CA VAL A 113 13.92 -2.12 2.90
C VAL A 113 12.60 -2.85 3.06
N GLY A 114 12.16 -3.64 2.07
CA GLY A 114 10.88 -4.35 2.10
C GLY A 114 10.82 -5.44 3.17
N VAL A 115 11.91 -6.16 3.42
CA VAL A 115 12.00 -7.11 4.55
C VAL A 115 11.86 -6.36 5.88
N CYS A 116 12.52 -5.23 6.03
CA CYS A 116 12.39 -4.39 7.23
C CYS A 116 10.97 -3.84 7.37
N GLU A 117 10.30 -3.42 6.29
CA GLU A 117 8.91 -2.96 6.30
C GLU A 117 7.96 -4.07 6.78
N ALA A 118 8.14 -5.30 6.30
CA ALA A 118 7.36 -6.45 6.76
C ALA A 118 7.49 -6.65 8.29
N LEU A 119 8.71 -6.54 8.81
CA LEU A 119 8.98 -6.60 10.25
C LEU A 119 8.34 -5.43 10.99
N ILE A 120 8.55 -4.19 10.55
CA ILE A 120 8.03 -2.98 11.19
C ILE A 120 6.51 -3.02 11.27
N MET A 121 5.82 -3.26 10.14
CA MET A 121 4.36 -3.31 10.09
C MET A 121 3.78 -4.39 10.99
N THR A 122 4.31 -5.61 10.88
CA THR A 122 3.82 -6.76 11.65
C THR A 122 4.05 -6.57 13.15
N LEU A 123 5.25 -6.15 13.53
CA LEU A 123 5.62 -6.02 14.94
C LEU A 123 4.92 -4.83 15.61
N CYS A 124 4.77 -3.68 14.95
CA CYS A 124 4.02 -2.54 15.49
C CYS A 124 2.55 -2.90 15.73
N THR A 125 1.89 -3.53 14.74
CA THR A 125 0.50 -3.96 14.88
C THR A 125 0.33 -4.98 15.99
N THR A 126 1.26 -5.92 16.12
CA THR A 126 1.25 -6.95 17.17
C THR A 126 1.48 -6.34 18.56
N LEU A 127 2.45 -5.43 18.69
CA LEU A 127 2.73 -4.71 19.96
C LEU A 127 1.55 -3.85 20.39
N VAL A 128 0.84 -3.19 19.48
CA VAL A 128 -0.43 -2.50 19.80
C VAL A 128 -1.45 -3.50 20.32
N GLY A 129 -1.54 -4.69 19.71
CA GLY A 129 -2.42 -5.76 20.15
C GLY A 129 -2.10 -6.34 21.53
N ASP A 130 -0.82 -6.29 21.95
CA ASP A 130 -0.38 -6.80 23.25
C ASP A 130 -0.47 -5.75 24.37
N LEU A 131 -0.18 -4.50 24.05
CA LEU A 131 -0.13 -3.40 25.01
C LEU A 131 -1.49 -2.77 25.28
N PHE A 132 -2.41 -2.86 24.34
CA PHE A 132 -3.74 -2.25 24.44
C PHE A 132 -4.86 -3.29 24.30
N SER A 133 -5.99 -3.05 24.96
CA SER A 133 -7.17 -3.93 24.91
C SER A 133 -8.45 -3.13 24.61
N GLY A 134 -9.51 -3.83 24.16
CA GLY A 134 -10.83 -3.26 23.91
C GLY A 134 -10.79 -2.04 22.99
N ARG A 135 -11.57 -1.01 23.33
CA ARG A 135 -11.69 0.23 22.52
C ARG A 135 -10.37 0.99 22.32
N ALA A 136 -9.42 0.89 23.26
CA ALA A 136 -8.13 1.56 23.10
C ALA A 136 -7.32 0.92 21.96
N ARG A 137 -7.30 -0.41 21.89
CA ARG A 137 -6.67 -1.16 20.80
C ARG A 137 -7.29 -0.80 19.44
N GLU A 138 -8.63 -0.80 19.37
CA GLU A 138 -9.34 -0.44 18.13
C GLU A 138 -9.00 0.97 17.66
N ARG A 139 -8.96 1.94 18.58
CA ARG A 139 -8.60 3.33 18.28
C ARG A 139 -7.17 3.45 17.74
N TRP A 140 -6.20 2.78 18.35
CA TRP A 140 -4.82 2.84 17.87
C TRP A 140 -4.65 2.20 16.48
N LEU A 141 -5.29 1.05 16.21
CA LEU A 141 -5.26 0.42 14.90
C LEU A 141 -5.96 1.29 13.82
N ALA A 142 -7.10 1.89 14.16
CA ALA A 142 -7.76 2.84 13.27
C ALA A 142 -6.91 4.09 13.01
N SER A 143 -6.20 4.58 14.05
CA SER A 143 -5.29 5.72 13.91
C SER A 143 -4.10 5.42 13.00
N GLN A 144 -3.59 4.18 12.97
CA GLN A 144 -2.53 3.77 12.02
C GLN A 144 -2.99 3.97 10.56
N THR A 145 -4.22 3.57 10.23
CA THR A 145 -4.77 3.76 8.88
C THR A 145 -4.95 5.25 8.55
N ALA A 146 -5.44 6.05 9.48
CA ALA A 146 -5.61 7.49 9.27
C ALA A 146 -4.27 8.20 9.06
N VAL A 147 -3.28 7.89 9.89
CA VAL A 147 -1.91 8.45 9.77
C VAL A 147 -1.25 8.01 8.47
N ALA A 148 -1.42 6.76 8.04
CA ALA A 148 -0.93 6.29 6.75
C ALA A 148 -1.51 7.09 5.58
N SER A 149 -2.82 7.41 5.61
CA SER A 149 -3.48 8.22 4.57
C SER A 149 -2.95 9.65 4.50
N VAL A 150 -2.75 10.30 5.65
CA VAL A 150 -2.15 11.64 5.71
C VAL A 150 -0.69 11.61 5.27
N SER A 151 0.07 10.61 5.71
CA SER A 151 1.47 10.42 5.34
C SER A 151 1.65 10.24 3.84
N ALA A 152 0.70 9.62 3.14
CA ALA A 152 0.73 9.45 1.69
C ALA A 152 0.84 10.81 0.96
N LEU A 153 0.01 11.78 1.35
CA LEU A 153 0.02 13.13 0.78
C LEU A 153 1.33 13.87 1.10
N LEU A 154 1.78 13.74 2.36
CA LEU A 154 3.03 14.37 2.80
C LEU A 154 4.25 13.81 2.06
N PHE A 155 4.33 12.49 1.89
CA PHE A 155 5.46 11.87 1.22
C PHE A 155 5.50 12.17 -0.29
N LEU A 156 4.36 12.28 -0.96
CA LEU A 156 4.31 12.75 -2.35
C LEU A 156 4.83 14.20 -2.47
N ALA A 157 4.39 15.09 -1.59
CA ALA A 157 4.85 16.47 -1.60
C ALA A 157 6.35 16.61 -1.23
N LEU A 158 6.79 15.92 -0.18
CA LEU A 158 8.19 15.93 0.26
C LEU A 158 9.12 15.27 -0.77
N GLY A 159 8.69 14.14 -1.37
CA GLY A 159 9.44 13.48 -2.42
C GLY A 159 9.68 14.37 -3.63
N GLY A 160 8.62 15.07 -4.06
CA GLY A 160 8.74 16.07 -5.12
C GLY A 160 9.65 17.25 -4.75
N LEU A 161 9.49 17.81 -3.55
CA LEU A 161 10.31 18.94 -3.09
C LEU A 161 11.80 18.59 -3.02
N LEU A 162 12.14 17.45 -2.44
CA LEU A 162 13.53 16.98 -2.32
C LEU A 162 14.07 16.49 -3.67
N GLY A 163 13.21 16.05 -4.56
CA GLY A 163 13.54 15.68 -5.94
C GLY A 163 14.10 16.82 -6.78
N ARG A 164 13.93 18.09 -6.37
CA ARG A 164 14.60 19.24 -6.99
C ARG A 164 16.13 19.22 -6.83
N GLN A 165 16.63 18.51 -5.82
CA GLN A 165 18.06 18.32 -5.61
C GLN A 165 18.63 17.11 -6.36
N GLY A 166 17.78 16.43 -7.15
CA GLY A 166 18.07 15.19 -7.85
C GLY A 166 17.23 14.02 -7.31
N TRP A 167 17.17 12.94 -8.07
CA TRP A 167 16.40 11.75 -7.71
C TRP A 167 16.86 11.09 -6.39
N GLN A 168 18.10 11.36 -5.95
CA GLN A 168 18.65 10.86 -4.68
C GLN A 168 18.09 11.61 -3.46
N GLY A 169 17.65 12.86 -3.62
CA GLY A 169 17.22 13.72 -2.50
C GLY A 169 16.17 13.10 -1.59
N PRO A 170 15.09 12.49 -2.11
CA PRO A 170 14.06 11.87 -1.28
C PRO A 170 14.57 10.76 -0.34
N PHE A 171 15.62 10.05 -0.70
CA PHE A 171 16.16 8.96 0.12
C PHE A 171 16.66 9.43 1.49
N LEU A 172 16.98 10.71 1.67
CA LEU A 172 17.34 11.28 2.98
C LEU A 172 16.24 11.10 4.03
N ILE A 173 14.96 11.10 3.62
CA ILE A 173 13.82 10.98 4.53
C ILE A 173 13.77 9.62 5.24
N TYR A 174 14.39 8.59 4.68
CA TYR A 174 14.47 7.27 5.35
C TYR A 174 15.17 7.34 6.70
N GLY A 175 16.05 8.34 6.91
CA GLY A 175 16.68 8.60 8.21
C GLY A 175 15.69 8.99 9.32
N LEU A 176 14.48 9.46 9.00
CA LEU A 176 13.44 9.77 9.99
C LEU A 176 13.02 8.53 10.81
N ILE A 177 13.31 7.33 10.34
CA ILE A 177 13.02 6.11 11.10
C ILE A 177 13.85 6.00 12.38
N TRP A 178 15.05 6.60 12.43
CA TRP A 178 15.94 6.50 13.59
C TRP A 178 15.44 7.23 14.84
N PRO A 179 14.96 8.49 14.78
CA PRO A 179 14.28 9.08 15.94
C PRO A 179 13.01 8.32 16.34
N MET A 180 12.28 7.69 15.40
CA MET A 180 11.17 6.81 15.75
C MET A 180 11.66 5.54 16.46
N ALA A 181 12.79 4.94 16.03
CA ALA A 181 13.41 3.80 16.70
C ALA A 181 13.85 4.16 18.13
N LEU A 182 14.40 5.36 18.33
CA LEU A 182 14.73 5.88 19.64
C LEU A 182 13.49 6.04 20.53
N ALA A 183 12.40 6.56 19.98
CA ALA A 183 11.11 6.63 20.70
C ALA A 183 10.59 5.24 21.12
N VAL A 184 10.67 4.25 20.24
CA VAL A 184 10.31 2.86 20.57
C VAL A 184 11.26 2.30 21.66
N LEU A 185 12.55 2.58 21.55
CA LEU A 185 13.54 2.15 22.55
C LEU A 185 13.29 2.74 23.93
N LEU A 186 12.89 3.99 24.02
CA LEU A 186 12.70 4.67 25.30
C LEU A 186 11.31 4.43 25.92
N LEU A 187 10.27 4.32 25.09
CA LEU A 187 8.89 4.36 25.55
C LEU A 187 8.21 2.98 25.55
N VAL A 188 8.55 2.09 24.61
CA VAL A 188 7.87 0.79 24.49
C VAL A 188 8.59 -0.26 25.33
N ARG A 189 7.84 -1.02 26.14
CA ARG A 189 8.37 -2.17 26.90
C ARG A 189 8.14 -3.46 26.13
N GLU A 190 9.04 -4.44 26.32
CA GLU A 190 8.85 -5.78 25.78
C GLU A 190 7.68 -6.46 26.50
N PRO A 191 6.62 -6.89 25.81
CA PRO A 191 5.53 -7.60 26.45
C PRO A 191 5.96 -9.01 26.87
N PRO A 192 5.34 -9.59 27.93
CA PRO A 192 5.59 -10.98 28.30
C PRO A 192 5.21 -11.91 27.16
N ARG A 193 6.00 -12.98 26.97
CA ARG A 193 5.72 -14.00 25.95
C ARG A 193 4.47 -14.78 26.34
N VAL A 194 3.47 -14.75 25.47
CA VAL A 194 2.25 -15.57 25.62
C VAL A 194 2.26 -16.59 24.49
N GLU A 195 2.35 -17.87 24.82
CA GLU A 195 2.14 -18.95 23.85
C GLU A 195 0.67 -18.92 23.40
N ARG A 196 0.46 -18.56 22.13
CA ARG A 196 -0.86 -18.63 21.51
C ARG A 196 -0.98 -19.91 20.72
N GLN A 197 -1.95 -20.73 21.05
CA GLN A 197 -2.35 -21.84 20.18
C GLN A 197 -2.94 -21.25 18.88
N VAL A 198 -2.30 -21.57 17.77
CA VAL A 198 -2.72 -21.07 16.46
C VAL A 198 -3.61 -22.13 15.79
N PRO A 199 -4.92 -21.88 15.53
CA PRO A 199 -5.80 -22.86 14.88
C PRO A 199 -5.26 -23.34 13.52
N GLY A 200 -5.68 -24.50 13.01
CA GLY A 200 -5.19 -25.05 11.72
C GLY A 200 -5.65 -24.24 10.49
N TRP A 201 -4.96 -24.38 9.36
CA TRP A 201 -5.31 -23.71 8.08
C TRP A 201 -6.62 -24.25 7.47
N SER A 202 -7.03 -25.47 7.85
CA SER A 202 -8.24 -26.14 7.37
C SER A 202 -9.56 -25.42 7.73
N ALA A 203 -9.53 -24.50 8.70
CA ALA A 203 -10.72 -23.74 9.11
C ALA A 203 -11.03 -22.52 8.21
N LEU A 204 -10.20 -22.22 7.21
CA LEU A 204 -10.43 -21.12 6.29
C LEU A 204 -11.41 -21.50 5.18
N PRO A 205 -12.41 -20.63 4.83
CA PRO A 205 -13.29 -20.85 3.69
C PRO A 205 -12.52 -20.62 2.37
N GLY A 206 -11.82 -21.64 1.87
CA GLY A 206 -10.84 -21.51 0.79
C GLY A 206 -11.38 -20.84 -0.47
N ARG A 207 -12.62 -21.15 -0.92
CA ARG A 207 -13.23 -20.52 -2.09
C ARG A 207 -13.46 -19.02 -1.89
N HIS A 208 -13.92 -18.63 -0.71
CA HIS A 208 -14.15 -17.20 -0.40
C HIS A 208 -12.81 -16.45 -0.34
N VAL A 209 -11.82 -17.00 0.35
CA VAL A 209 -10.46 -16.42 0.45
C VAL A 209 -9.82 -16.29 -0.93
N ALA A 210 -9.90 -17.32 -1.78
CA ALA A 210 -9.38 -17.26 -3.14
C ALA A 210 -10.06 -16.16 -3.98
N LEU A 211 -11.40 -16.08 -3.95
CA LEU A 211 -12.14 -15.09 -4.72
C LEU A 211 -11.83 -13.65 -4.25
N THR A 212 -11.83 -13.41 -2.94
CA THR A 212 -11.49 -12.09 -2.39
C THR A 212 -10.05 -11.72 -2.68
N SER A 213 -9.10 -12.67 -2.61
CA SER A 213 -7.69 -12.45 -2.93
C SER A 213 -7.49 -12.07 -4.40
N VAL A 214 -8.08 -12.82 -5.35
CA VAL A 214 -7.97 -12.51 -6.78
C VAL A 214 -8.56 -11.12 -7.09
N THR A 215 -9.74 -10.82 -6.57
CA THR A 215 -10.36 -9.49 -6.75
C THR A 215 -9.50 -8.39 -6.14
N THR A 216 -8.88 -8.64 -4.99
CA THR A 216 -7.98 -7.68 -4.34
C THR A 216 -6.70 -7.47 -5.14
N ILE A 217 -6.11 -8.52 -5.74
CA ILE A 217 -4.94 -8.38 -6.63
C ILE A 217 -5.30 -7.45 -7.80
N LEU A 218 -6.42 -7.69 -8.47
CA LEU A 218 -6.86 -6.86 -9.60
C LEU A 218 -7.11 -5.41 -9.17
N ALA A 219 -7.82 -5.21 -8.06
CA ALA A 219 -8.12 -3.88 -7.52
C ALA A 219 -6.85 -3.11 -7.14
N ALA A 220 -5.92 -3.75 -6.45
CA ALA A 220 -4.65 -3.15 -6.05
C ALA A 220 -3.77 -2.84 -7.27
N THR A 221 -3.77 -3.70 -8.29
CA THR A 221 -3.08 -3.43 -9.56
C THR A 221 -3.60 -2.14 -10.19
N LEU A 222 -4.92 -1.97 -10.30
CA LEU A 222 -5.53 -0.77 -10.86
C LEU A 222 -5.24 0.48 -10.02
N PHE A 223 -5.35 0.36 -8.69
CA PHE A 223 -5.06 1.45 -7.75
C PHE A 223 -3.62 1.97 -7.92
N TYR A 224 -2.64 1.07 -7.86
CA TYR A 224 -1.23 1.44 -7.97
C TYR A 224 -0.83 1.83 -9.39
N THR A 225 -1.54 1.37 -10.41
CA THR A 225 -1.38 1.86 -11.78
C THR A 225 -1.60 3.37 -11.84
N ILE A 226 -2.69 3.89 -11.30
CA ILE A 226 -2.92 5.34 -11.24
C ILE A 226 -1.86 6.01 -10.35
N GLN A 227 -1.63 5.46 -9.15
CA GLN A 227 -0.74 6.04 -8.15
C GLN A 227 0.68 6.29 -8.66
N ILE A 228 1.22 5.37 -9.45
CA ILE A 228 2.59 5.42 -9.96
C ILE A 228 2.64 6.20 -11.29
N ASN A 229 1.72 5.93 -12.21
CA ASN A 229 1.82 6.46 -13.56
C ASN A 229 1.36 7.92 -13.69
N VAL A 230 0.72 8.51 -12.69
CA VAL A 230 0.51 9.96 -12.67
C VAL A 230 1.84 10.70 -12.82
N SER A 231 2.87 10.27 -12.12
CA SER A 231 4.18 10.94 -12.17
C SER A 231 4.92 10.73 -13.49
N THR A 232 4.78 9.57 -14.13
CA THR A 232 5.49 9.23 -15.36
C THR A 232 4.86 9.84 -16.61
N VAL A 233 3.56 10.17 -16.57
CA VAL A 233 2.82 10.77 -17.69
C VAL A 233 2.82 12.31 -17.63
N LEU A 234 2.95 12.93 -16.45
CA LEU A 234 2.97 14.39 -16.33
C LEU A 234 4.04 15.10 -17.17
N PRO A 235 5.25 14.54 -17.40
CA PRO A 235 6.23 15.08 -18.32
C PRO A 235 5.72 15.25 -19.75
N ASP A 236 4.83 14.39 -20.24
CA ASP A 236 4.23 14.47 -21.58
C ASP A 236 3.38 15.75 -21.74
N PHE A 237 2.87 16.31 -20.63
CA PHE A 237 2.20 17.60 -20.57
C PHE A 237 3.15 18.77 -20.24
N GLY A 238 4.47 18.58 -20.33
CA GLY A 238 5.48 19.61 -20.05
C GLY A 238 5.72 19.88 -18.55
N ILE A 239 5.24 19.04 -17.65
CA ILE A 239 5.44 19.16 -16.21
C ILE A 239 6.59 18.27 -15.78
N THR A 240 7.81 18.80 -15.79
CA THR A 240 9.06 18.07 -15.48
C THR A 240 9.64 18.39 -14.09
N ASP A 241 9.17 19.47 -13.42
CA ASP A 241 9.60 19.81 -12.05
C ASP A 241 9.05 18.76 -11.05
N PRO A 242 9.89 18.00 -10.33
CA PRO A 242 9.46 16.98 -9.39
C PRO A 242 8.53 17.51 -8.30
N ALA A 243 8.73 18.77 -7.85
CA ALA A 243 7.86 19.35 -6.84
C ALA A 243 6.43 19.57 -7.38
N ARG A 244 6.29 19.96 -8.65
CA ARG A 244 4.96 20.05 -9.30
C ARG A 244 4.37 18.67 -9.53
N ILE A 245 5.17 17.70 -9.96
CA ILE A 245 4.75 16.30 -10.10
C ILE A 245 4.24 15.76 -8.76
N GLY A 246 5.00 15.97 -7.67
CA GLY A 246 4.61 15.53 -6.34
C GLY A 246 3.33 16.19 -5.84
N LEU A 247 3.15 17.50 -6.08
CA LEU A 247 1.94 18.24 -5.73
C LEU A 247 0.72 17.70 -6.51
N PHE A 248 0.82 17.53 -7.83
CA PHE A 248 -0.27 17.01 -8.65
C PHE A 248 -0.62 15.56 -8.28
N SER A 249 0.38 14.73 -8.01
CA SER A 249 0.16 13.37 -7.51
C SER A 249 -0.54 13.37 -6.14
N ALA A 250 -0.17 14.30 -5.24
CA ALA A 250 -0.86 14.47 -3.96
C ALA A 250 -2.32 14.91 -4.15
N VAL A 251 -2.59 15.87 -5.06
CA VAL A 251 -3.96 16.30 -5.38
C VAL A 251 -4.79 15.14 -5.91
N ALA A 252 -4.27 14.35 -6.86
CA ALA A 252 -4.96 13.16 -7.34
C ALA A 252 -5.25 12.17 -6.19
N SER A 253 -4.28 11.95 -5.29
CA SER A 253 -4.38 11.02 -4.17
C SER A 253 -5.40 11.44 -3.10
N ILE A 254 -5.85 12.71 -3.05
CA ILE A 254 -6.96 13.15 -2.20
C ILE A 254 -8.26 12.40 -2.56
N GLY A 255 -8.38 11.93 -3.79
CA GLY A 255 -9.49 11.06 -4.19
C GLY A 255 -9.68 9.86 -3.26
N THR A 256 -8.59 9.21 -2.82
CA THR A 256 -8.68 8.01 -1.96
C THR A 256 -9.42 8.27 -0.63
N PRO A 257 -9.07 9.24 0.22
CA PRO A 257 -9.85 9.54 1.41
C PRO A 257 -11.27 10.02 1.09
N VAL A 258 -11.48 10.74 -0.01
CA VAL A 258 -12.84 11.14 -0.45
C VAL A 258 -13.68 9.90 -0.76
N GLY A 259 -13.17 8.96 -1.53
CA GLY A 259 -13.84 7.68 -1.81
C GLY A 259 -14.14 6.89 -0.53
N SER A 260 -13.19 6.82 0.39
CA SER A 260 -13.38 6.14 1.69
C SER A 260 -14.49 6.80 2.53
N LEU A 261 -14.64 8.13 2.48
CA LEU A 261 -15.76 8.83 3.12
C LEU A 261 -17.09 8.51 2.45
N ILE A 262 -17.13 8.47 1.11
CA ILE A 262 -18.34 8.09 0.36
C ILE A 262 -18.76 6.65 0.71
N PHE A 263 -17.82 5.74 0.96
CA PHE A 263 -18.13 4.37 1.36
C PHE A 263 -19.11 4.30 2.54
N TRP A 264 -18.99 5.17 3.55
CA TRP A 264 -19.90 5.20 4.70
C TRP A 264 -21.36 5.37 4.31
N THR A 265 -21.65 6.05 3.19
CA THR A 265 -23.01 6.27 2.70
C THR A 265 -23.58 5.07 1.94
N VAL A 266 -22.70 4.27 1.33
CA VAL A 266 -23.10 3.13 0.46
C VAL A 266 -22.79 1.75 1.07
N ALA A 267 -22.13 1.68 2.21
CA ALA A 267 -21.65 0.45 2.86
C ALA A 267 -22.72 -0.63 3.12
N ARG A 268 -24.02 -0.24 3.14
CA ARG A 268 -25.14 -1.16 3.33
C ARG A 268 -25.63 -1.82 2.04
N ARG A 269 -25.07 -1.45 0.89
CA ARG A 269 -25.43 -2.03 -0.41
C ARG A 269 -24.79 -3.40 -0.59
N ASP A 270 -25.34 -4.19 -1.53
CA ASP A 270 -24.73 -5.47 -1.89
C ASP A 270 -23.30 -5.27 -2.40
N VAL A 271 -22.37 -6.06 -1.89
CA VAL A 271 -20.95 -6.02 -2.25
C VAL A 271 -20.72 -6.16 -3.76
N ARG A 272 -21.51 -6.99 -4.45
CA ARG A 272 -21.35 -7.20 -5.90
C ARG A 272 -21.74 -5.95 -6.69
N LEU A 273 -22.80 -5.25 -6.22
CA LEU A 273 -23.20 -3.98 -6.80
C LEU A 273 -22.11 -2.92 -6.58
N LEU A 274 -21.55 -2.83 -5.37
CA LEU A 274 -20.47 -1.90 -5.06
C LEU A 274 -19.24 -2.18 -5.93
N LEU A 275 -18.77 -3.42 -5.98
CA LEU A 275 -17.64 -3.81 -6.84
C LEU A 275 -17.92 -3.47 -8.32
N GLY A 276 -19.13 -3.76 -8.82
CA GLY A 276 -19.51 -3.42 -10.20
C GLY A 276 -19.39 -1.92 -10.49
N MET A 277 -19.92 -1.09 -9.59
CA MET A 277 -19.87 0.38 -9.72
C MET A 277 -18.44 0.92 -9.59
N GLU A 278 -17.66 0.41 -8.64
CA GLU A 278 -16.31 0.83 -8.35
C GLU A 278 -15.35 0.52 -9.51
N PHE A 279 -15.41 -0.70 -10.06
CA PHE A 279 -14.63 -1.07 -11.24
C PHE A 279 -15.08 -0.33 -12.50
N ALA A 280 -16.38 -0.03 -12.67
CA ALA A 280 -16.86 0.80 -13.76
C ALA A 280 -16.36 2.24 -13.63
N LEU A 281 -16.38 2.82 -12.42
CA LEU A 281 -15.86 4.16 -12.18
C LEU A 281 -14.34 4.23 -12.42
N MET A 282 -13.61 3.17 -12.07
CA MET A 282 -12.19 3.04 -12.37
C MET A 282 -11.94 3.01 -13.88
N ALA A 283 -12.76 2.27 -14.64
CA ALA A 283 -12.67 2.24 -16.10
C ALA A 283 -12.93 3.62 -16.72
N VAL A 284 -13.93 4.35 -16.24
CA VAL A 284 -14.20 5.74 -16.67
C VAL A 284 -13.00 6.64 -16.38
N ALA A 285 -12.36 6.49 -15.23
CA ALA A 285 -11.17 7.25 -14.87
C ALA A 285 -10.00 6.99 -15.84
N PHE A 286 -9.72 5.73 -16.18
CA PHE A 286 -8.67 5.39 -17.15
C PHE A 286 -8.96 5.92 -18.55
N ILE A 287 -10.22 5.87 -19.00
CA ILE A 287 -10.61 6.46 -20.30
C ILE A 287 -10.46 7.99 -20.26
N ALA A 288 -10.85 8.65 -19.17
CA ALA A 288 -10.68 10.09 -19.01
C ALA A 288 -9.20 10.48 -19.03
N MET A 289 -8.33 9.72 -18.37
CA MET A 289 -6.88 9.92 -18.37
C MET A 289 -6.28 9.69 -19.77
N ALA A 290 -6.73 8.67 -20.50
CA ALA A 290 -6.24 8.37 -21.86
C ALA A 290 -6.56 9.47 -22.89
N HIS A 291 -7.67 10.19 -22.70
CA HIS A 291 -8.12 11.22 -23.63
C HIS A 291 -7.99 12.64 -23.05
N ALA A 292 -7.16 12.81 -22.02
CA ALA A 292 -7.00 14.09 -21.37
C ALA A 292 -6.32 15.10 -22.30
N PRO A 293 -6.93 16.27 -22.59
CA PRO A 293 -6.35 17.27 -23.46
C PRO A 293 -5.19 18.03 -22.80
N ASP A 294 -5.15 18.04 -21.48
CA ASP A 294 -4.14 18.73 -20.68
C ASP A 294 -3.93 18.07 -19.31
N ALA A 295 -2.93 18.54 -18.57
CA ALA A 295 -2.59 18.01 -17.26
C ALA A 295 -3.73 18.15 -16.23
N ALA A 296 -4.55 19.20 -16.30
CA ALA A 296 -5.64 19.40 -15.33
C ALA A 296 -6.73 18.33 -15.51
N TRP A 297 -7.10 18.03 -16.75
CA TRP A 297 -8.03 16.94 -17.06
C TRP A 297 -7.45 15.57 -16.71
N PHE A 298 -6.16 15.36 -16.97
CA PHE A 298 -5.47 14.13 -16.58
C PHE A 298 -5.52 13.90 -15.06
N ILE A 299 -5.21 14.93 -14.27
CA ILE A 299 -5.26 14.88 -12.82
C ILE A 299 -6.70 14.72 -12.30
N ALA A 300 -7.69 15.34 -12.95
CA ALA A 300 -9.10 15.15 -12.60
C ALA A 300 -9.52 13.68 -12.84
N GLY A 301 -9.12 13.07 -13.95
CA GLY A 301 -9.32 11.63 -14.21
C GLY A 301 -8.64 10.76 -13.15
N ALA A 302 -7.39 11.06 -12.81
CA ALA A 302 -6.64 10.36 -11.77
C ALA A 302 -7.31 10.50 -10.39
N PHE A 303 -7.82 11.68 -10.03
CA PHE A 303 -8.58 11.90 -8.80
C PHE A 303 -9.84 11.01 -8.74
N VAL A 304 -10.59 10.93 -9.84
CA VAL A 304 -11.78 10.06 -9.92
C VAL A 304 -11.40 8.60 -9.73
N GLY A 305 -10.31 8.15 -10.36
CA GLY A 305 -9.80 6.79 -10.21
C GLY A 305 -9.32 6.50 -8.78
N GLN A 306 -8.65 7.44 -8.15
CA GLN A 306 -8.26 7.34 -6.74
C GLN A 306 -9.48 7.34 -5.80
N ALA A 307 -10.56 8.08 -6.14
CA ALA A 307 -11.80 8.03 -5.38
C ALA A 307 -12.52 6.68 -5.54
N ALA A 308 -12.52 6.11 -6.75
CA ALA A 308 -13.01 4.75 -6.98
C ALA A 308 -12.22 3.71 -6.15
N ALA A 309 -10.90 3.81 -6.12
CA ALA A 309 -10.06 2.95 -5.29
C ALA A 309 -10.32 3.14 -3.79
N GLY A 310 -10.55 4.38 -3.35
CA GLY A 310 -10.90 4.71 -1.97
C GLY A 310 -12.23 4.11 -1.52
N LEU A 311 -13.18 3.92 -2.44
CA LEU A 311 -14.40 3.14 -2.22
C LEU A 311 -14.11 1.64 -2.19
N LEU A 312 -13.32 1.15 -3.14
CA LEU A 312 -13.03 -0.25 -3.39
C LEU A 312 -12.29 -0.92 -2.23
N LEU A 313 -11.34 -0.23 -1.62
CA LEU A 313 -10.53 -0.78 -0.53
C LEU A 313 -11.36 -1.19 0.70
N PRO A 314 -12.22 -0.35 1.30
CA PRO A 314 -13.07 -0.76 2.42
C PRO A 314 -14.15 -1.78 2.01
N THR A 315 -14.64 -1.75 0.75
CA THR A 315 -15.55 -2.78 0.21
C THR A 315 -14.88 -4.15 0.23
N LEU A 316 -13.66 -4.27 -0.31
CA LEU A 316 -12.89 -5.51 -0.32
C LEU A 316 -12.55 -5.99 1.08
N LEU A 317 -12.13 -5.09 1.97
CA LEU A 317 -11.81 -5.42 3.35
C LEU A 317 -13.03 -5.99 4.10
N THR A 318 -14.17 -5.32 3.98
CA THR A 318 -15.43 -5.74 4.59
C THR A 318 -15.87 -7.09 4.03
N TRP A 319 -15.77 -7.27 2.71
CA TRP A 319 -16.12 -8.52 2.04
C TRP A 319 -15.19 -9.66 2.45
N ALA A 320 -13.87 -9.44 2.51
CA ALA A 320 -12.91 -10.44 2.95
C ALA A 320 -13.20 -10.92 4.38
N MET A 321 -13.62 -10.02 5.27
CA MET A 321 -13.95 -10.36 6.67
C MET A 321 -15.32 -11.00 6.86
N SER A 322 -16.26 -10.87 5.92
CA SER A 322 -17.69 -11.19 6.11
C SER A 322 -17.97 -12.65 6.44
N THR A 323 -17.15 -13.58 5.96
CA THR A 323 -17.31 -15.03 6.17
C THR A 323 -16.24 -15.65 7.08
N LEU A 324 -15.32 -14.84 7.58
CA LEU A 324 -14.22 -15.34 8.43
C LEU A 324 -14.68 -15.45 9.89
N ALA A 325 -14.66 -16.67 10.44
CA ALA A 325 -14.83 -16.90 11.87
C ALA A 325 -13.73 -16.16 12.66
N PHE A 326 -14.06 -15.77 13.89
CA PHE A 326 -13.18 -14.94 14.71
C PHE A 326 -11.78 -15.55 14.88
N GLU A 327 -11.71 -16.88 15.05
CA GLU A 327 -10.49 -17.65 15.30
C GLU A 327 -9.50 -17.64 14.12
N VAL A 328 -10.00 -17.53 12.88
CA VAL A 328 -9.20 -17.55 11.64
C VAL A 328 -9.11 -16.18 10.95
N ARG A 329 -9.79 -15.17 11.49
CA ARG A 329 -9.86 -13.83 10.90
C ARG A 329 -8.48 -13.21 10.68
N GLY A 330 -7.56 -13.36 11.62
CA GLY A 330 -6.19 -12.84 11.50
C GLY A 330 -5.43 -13.41 10.30
N ARG A 331 -5.60 -14.71 10.01
CA ARG A 331 -4.96 -15.35 8.85
C ARG A 331 -5.61 -14.96 7.54
N GLY A 332 -6.94 -14.92 7.50
CA GLY A 332 -7.66 -14.48 6.32
C GLY A 332 -7.28 -13.05 5.95
N MET A 333 -7.11 -12.18 6.95
CA MET A 333 -6.64 -10.81 6.75
C MET A 333 -5.17 -10.74 6.32
N GLY A 334 -4.31 -11.63 6.81
CA GLY A 334 -2.93 -11.76 6.33
C GLY A 334 -2.87 -12.13 4.85
N LEU A 335 -3.68 -13.10 4.41
CA LEU A 335 -3.79 -13.47 2.99
C LEU A 335 -4.34 -12.31 2.13
N TRP A 336 -5.34 -11.59 2.63
CA TRP A 336 -5.86 -10.40 1.96
C TRP A 336 -4.77 -9.33 1.80
N GLN A 337 -4.00 -9.05 2.84
CA GLN A 337 -2.89 -8.09 2.79
C GLN A 337 -1.78 -8.53 1.81
N SER A 338 -1.47 -9.84 1.77
CA SER A 338 -0.53 -10.39 0.79
C SER A 338 -1.06 -10.24 -0.64
N ALA A 339 -2.35 -10.50 -0.87
CA ALA A 339 -3.00 -10.29 -2.16
C ALA A 339 -2.93 -8.82 -2.60
N PHE A 340 -3.18 -7.89 -1.68
CA PHE A 340 -3.06 -6.45 -1.94
C PHE A 340 -1.64 -6.05 -2.36
N ALA A 341 -0.63 -6.54 -1.63
CA ALA A 341 0.77 -6.26 -1.92
C ALA A 341 1.26 -6.94 -3.23
N ILE A 342 0.75 -8.12 -3.57
CA ILE A 342 0.98 -8.74 -4.89
C ILE A 342 0.40 -7.86 -6.00
N GLY A 343 -0.84 -7.37 -5.86
CA GLY A 343 -1.45 -6.47 -6.82
C GLY A 343 -0.67 -5.17 -7.00
N GLN A 344 -0.17 -4.60 -5.92
CA GLN A 344 0.75 -3.46 -5.94
C GLN A 344 1.98 -3.76 -6.82
N PHE A 345 2.64 -4.90 -6.63
CA PHE A 345 3.79 -5.30 -7.43
C PHE A 345 3.42 -5.57 -8.89
N MET A 346 2.26 -6.18 -9.14
CA MET A 346 1.76 -6.44 -10.50
C MET A 346 1.59 -5.17 -11.33
N SER A 347 1.24 -4.02 -10.72
CA SER A 347 1.13 -2.75 -11.42
C SER A 347 2.44 -2.33 -12.10
N ALA A 348 3.58 -2.65 -11.51
CA ALA A 348 4.91 -2.38 -12.05
C ALA A 348 5.29 -3.24 -13.25
N LEU A 349 4.60 -4.37 -13.46
CA LEU A 349 4.84 -5.27 -14.59
C LEU A 349 3.82 -5.06 -15.70
N VAL A 350 2.53 -4.93 -15.34
CA VAL A 350 1.42 -4.87 -16.30
C VAL A 350 1.49 -3.59 -17.16
N VAL A 351 1.73 -2.44 -16.52
CA VAL A 351 1.71 -1.16 -17.26
C VAL A 351 2.85 -1.05 -18.27
N PRO A 352 4.13 -1.29 -17.89
CA PRO A 352 5.20 -1.25 -18.89
C PRO A 352 5.03 -2.30 -19.98
N ALA A 353 4.53 -3.52 -19.66
CA ALA A 353 4.28 -4.55 -20.67
C ALA A 353 3.21 -4.11 -21.69
N LEU A 354 2.14 -3.48 -21.24
CA LEU A 354 1.13 -2.91 -22.13
C LEU A 354 1.66 -1.72 -22.91
N ALA A 355 2.44 -0.84 -22.29
CA ALA A 355 3.04 0.32 -22.94
C ALA A 355 3.97 -0.09 -24.10
N VAL A 356 4.76 -1.16 -23.90
CA VAL A 356 5.58 -1.73 -25.00
C VAL A 356 4.70 -2.24 -26.15
N ALA A 357 3.55 -2.84 -25.86
CA ALA A 357 2.65 -3.38 -26.87
C ALA A 357 1.83 -2.30 -27.59
N THR A 358 1.52 -1.18 -26.93
CA THR A 358 0.63 -0.12 -27.44
C THR A 358 1.39 1.11 -27.94
N GLY A 359 2.66 1.27 -27.57
CA GLY A 359 3.52 2.40 -27.94
C GLY A 359 3.69 3.45 -26.86
N SER A 360 2.76 3.58 -25.89
CA SER A 360 2.89 4.50 -24.77
C SER A 360 2.12 4.04 -23.54
N THR A 361 2.46 4.62 -22.37
CA THR A 361 1.71 4.39 -21.13
C THR A 361 0.25 4.86 -21.23
N VAL A 362 0.00 5.96 -21.92
CA VAL A 362 -1.34 6.53 -22.10
C VAL A 362 -2.19 5.62 -22.98
N ASP A 363 -1.62 5.05 -24.06
CA ASP A 363 -2.29 4.12 -24.97
C ASP A 363 -2.61 2.76 -24.28
N ALA A 364 -1.95 2.43 -23.20
CA ALA A 364 -2.27 1.26 -22.38
C ALA A 364 -3.55 1.44 -21.54
N PHE A 365 -3.92 2.66 -21.16
CA PHE A 365 -5.07 2.94 -20.29
C PHE A 365 -6.41 2.44 -20.81
N PRO A 366 -6.77 2.54 -22.11
CA PRO A 366 -8.01 1.96 -22.64
C PRO A 366 -8.10 0.44 -22.46
N ILE A 367 -6.98 -0.29 -22.59
CA ILE A 367 -6.94 -1.74 -22.36
C ILE A 367 -7.18 -2.04 -20.88
N ILE A 368 -6.56 -1.28 -19.99
CA ILE A 368 -6.75 -1.40 -18.54
C ILE A 368 -8.19 -1.06 -18.17
N ALA A 369 -8.79 -0.03 -18.79
CA ALA A 369 -10.19 0.33 -18.60
C ALA A 369 -11.12 -0.81 -19.04
N ALA A 370 -10.88 -1.43 -20.19
CA ALA A 370 -11.67 -2.58 -20.67
C ALA A 370 -11.57 -3.76 -19.68
N GLY A 371 -10.39 -4.07 -19.17
CA GLY A 371 -10.19 -5.09 -18.14
C GLY A 371 -10.96 -4.77 -16.84
N SER A 372 -10.88 -3.52 -16.37
CA SER A 372 -11.64 -3.06 -15.20
C SER A 372 -13.14 -3.19 -15.40
N LEU A 373 -13.66 -2.74 -16.56
CA LEU A 373 -15.08 -2.84 -16.89
C LEU A 373 -15.55 -4.30 -16.96
N LEU A 374 -14.73 -5.20 -17.50
CA LEU A 374 -15.04 -6.63 -17.55
C LEU A 374 -15.23 -7.22 -16.14
N VAL A 375 -14.32 -6.90 -15.20
CA VAL A 375 -14.42 -7.34 -13.81
C VAL A 375 -15.68 -6.76 -13.15
N GLY A 376 -16.01 -5.50 -13.39
CA GLY A 376 -17.23 -4.86 -12.92
C GLY A 376 -18.49 -5.55 -13.43
N LEU A 377 -18.56 -5.82 -14.74
CA LEU A 377 -19.67 -6.53 -15.36
C LEU A 377 -19.83 -7.97 -14.82
N MET A 378 -18.74 -8.70 -14.64
CA MET A 378 -18.77 -10.03 -14.03
C MET A 378 -19.33 -9.98 -12.60
N SER A 379 -18.96 -8.99 -11.81
CA SER A 379 -19.51 -8.80 -10.46
C SER A 379 -21.00 -8.55 -10.48
N LEU A 380 -21.51 -7.75 -11.42
CA LEU A 380 -22.94 -7.48 -11.59
C LEU A 380 -23.71 -8.71 -12.11
N LEU A 381 -23.15 -9.46 -13.04
CA LEU A 381 -23.79 -10.70 -13.54
C LEU A 381 -23.95 -11.75 -12.42
N LEU A 382 -22.99 -11.84 -11.52
CA LEU A 382 -23.11 -12.71 -10.34
C LEU A 382 -24.21 -12.24 -9.37
N LEU A 383 -24.49 -10.92 -9.30
CA LEU A 383 -25.63 -10.38 -8.55
C LEU A 383 -26.97 -10.84 -9.15
N PHE A 384 -27.13 -10.75 -10.47
CA PHE A 384 -28.39 -11.17 -11.15
C PHE A 384 -28.61 -12.67 -11.00
N ARG A 385 -27.58 -13.51 -11.19
CA ARG A 385 -27.73 -14.98 -11.02
C ARG A 385 -28.18 -15.39 -9.62
N SER A 386 -27.73 -14.72 -8.57
CA SER A 386 -28.13 -15.05 -7.19
C SER A 386 -29.60 -14.69 -6.88
N ARG A 387 -30.21 -13.75 -7.62
CA ARG A 387 -31.62 -13.38 -7.49
C ARG A 387 -32.57 -14.32 -8.27
N TRP A 388 -32.00 -15.13 -9.19
CA TRP A 388 -32.75 -16.06 -10.04
C TRP A 388 -32.62 -17.53 -9.64
N SER A 389 -31.95 -17.86 -8.55
CA SER A 389 -31.94 -19.20 -7.99
C SER A 389 -33.22 -19.38 -7.15
N PRO A 390 -34.23 -20.14 -7.58
CA PRO A 390 -35.35 -20.46 -6.71
C PRO A 390 -34.86 -21.26 -5.52
N ALA A 391 -35.36 -20.93 -4.33
CA ALA A 391 -35.07 -21.58 -3.04
C ALA A 391 -35.48 -23.05 -3.04
#